data_dc5931ec2c5bdc7826ddc1e2fde82df4
#
_entry.id   dc5931ec2c5bdc7826ddc1e2fde82df4
#
_cell.length_a   1.000
_cell.length_b   1.000
_cell.length_c   1.000
_cell.angle_alpha   90.00
_cell.angle_beta   90.00
_cell.angle_gamma   90.00
#
_symmetry.space_group_name_H-M   'P 1'
#
loop_
_entity.id
_entity.type
_entity.pdbx_description
1 polymer ?
#
loop_
_entity_poly.entity_id
_entity_poly.type
_entity_poly.pdbx_seq_one_letter_code
_entity_poly.pdbx_strand_id
1 'polypeptide(L)'
;MERIKTAFIGFGYRGKQLFRLAGEIPFYNIVGVADPYSDFQGVEGVACYGDGEDSYLAMLDEQKPELVFITTPWILHVSHAMECVRRHCHVALEIKGGLYTDEYQ
;
A
#
# COMPACT_ATOMS: atom_id res chain seq x y z
N MET A 1 -17.42 16.54 0.37
CA MET A 1 -16.97 15.40 1.17
C MET A 1 -15.46 15.25 1.07
N GLU A 2 -14.83 15.15 2.21
CA GLU A 2 -13.38 14.97 2.21
C GLU A 2 -13.01 13.56 1.80
N ARG A 3 -11.94 13.48 1.05
CA ARG A 3 -11.43 12.19 0.61
C ARG A 3 -10.23 11.83 1.46
N ILE A 4 -10.02 10.55 1.67
CA ILE A 4 -8.91 10.05 2.48
C ILE A 4 -7.69 9.86 1.58
N LYS A 5 -6.59 10.53 1.91
CA LYS A 5 -5.33 10.32 1.20
C LYS A 5 -4.84 8.91 1.46
N THR A 6 -4.71 8.15 0.41
CA THR A 6 -4.48 6.71 0.49
C THR A 6 -3.22 6.35 -0.29
N ALA A 7 -2.43 5.43 0.26
CA ALA A 7 -1.23 4.96 -0.40
C ALA A 7 -1.15 3.44 -0.30
N PHE A 8 -0.32 2.86 -1.17
CA PHE A 8 -0.13 1.41 -1.22
C PHE A 8 1.34 1.09 -1.07
N ILE A 9 1.66 0.13 -0.20
CA ILE A 9 2.99 -0.45 -0.13
C ILE A 9 2.85 -1.86 -0.67
N GLY A 10 3.49 -2.10 -1.81
CA GLY A 10 3.34 -3.36 -2.52
C GLY A 10 2.41 -3.21 -3.72
N PHE A 11 2.88 -3.63 -4.88
CA PHE A 11 2.10 -3.52 -6.11
C PHE A 11 2.22 -4.79 -6.94
N GLY A 12 2.24 -5.95 -6.27
CA GLY A 12 2.14 -7.23 -6.94
C GLY A 12 0.70 -7.53 -7.29
N TYR A 13 0.38 -8.80 -7.46
CA TYR A 13 -0.94 -9.18 -7.93
C TYR A 13 -2.05 -8.63 -7.03
N ARG A 14 -1.95 -8.86 -5.71
CA ARG A 14 -2.99 -8.37 -4.79
C ARG A 14 -3.00 -6.87 -4.67
N GLY A 15 -1.80 -6.27 -4.66
CA GLY A 15 -1.72 -4.82 -4.59
C GLY A 15 -2.39 -4.17 -5.78
N LYS A 16 -2.21 -4.73 -6.97
CA LYS A 16 -2.85 -4.19 -8.17
C LYS A 16 -4.35 -4.34 -8.11
N GLN A 17 -4.84 -5.47 -7.59
CA GLN A 17 -6.28 -5.67 -7.45
C GLN A 17 -6.89 -4.64 -6.50
N LEU A 18 -6.27 -4.45 -5.34
CA LEU A 18 -6.79 -3.51 -4.37
C LEU A 18 -6.68 -2.08 -4.87
N PHE A 19 -5.60 -1.77 -5.58
CA PHE A 19 -5.43 -0.44 -6.17
C PHE A 19 -6.57 -0.13 -7.14
N ARG A 20 -6.91 -1.12 -8.00
CA ARG A 20 -7.98 -0.93 -8.97
C ARG A 20 -9.32 -0.76 -8.27
N LEU A 21 -9.59 -1.59 -7.27
CA LEU A 21 -10.85 -1.49 -6.54
C LEU A 21 -10.97 -0.17 -5.79
N ALA A 22 -9.89 0.25 -5.13
CA ALA A 22 -9.90 1.50 -4.40
C ALA A 22 -10.08 2.68 -5.33
N GLY A 23 -9.55 2.58 -6.55
CA GLY A 23 -9.70 3.66 -7.52
C GLY A 23 -11.13 3.88 -7.96
N GLU A 24 -12.00 2.88 -7.77
CA GLU A 24 -13.39 3.00 -8.12
C GLU A 24 -14.25 3.58 -6.99
N ILE A 25 -13.63 3.79 -5.83
CA ILE A 25 -14.35 4.30 -4.68
C ILE A 25 -13.97 5.78 -4.50
N PRO A 26 -14.91 6.70 -4.73
CA PRO A 26 -14.58 8.14 -4.69
C PRO A 26 -14.07 8.61 -3.34
N PHE A 27 -14.31 7.85 -2.31
CA PHE A 27 -13.89 8.18 -0.95
C PHE A 27 -12.37 8.19 -0.80
N TYR A 28 -11.67 7.41 -1.61
CA TYR A 28 -10.21 7.32 -1.52
C TYR A 28 -9.56 8.22 -2.55
N ASN A 29 -8.56 8.98 -2.08
CA ASN A 29 -7.71 9.77 -2.95
C ASN A 29 -6.34 9.11 -2.94
N ILE A 30 -6.05 8.32 -3.97
CA ILE A 30 -4.81 7.55 -4.01
C ILE A 30 -3.68 8.49 -4.40
N VAL A 31 -2.68 8.63 -3.52
CA VAL A 31 -1.60 9.59 -3.72
C VAL A 31 -0.25 8.95 -3.98
N GLY A 32 -0.07 7.66 -3.66
CA GLY A 32 1.22 7.03 -3.86
C GLY A 32 1.18 5.53 -3.86
N VAL A 33 2.12 4.93 -4.58
CA VAL A 33 2.33 3.49 -4.63
C VAL A 33 3.83 3.24 -4.54
N ALA A 34 4.25 2.33 -3.68
CA ALA A 34 5.66 2.01 -3.51
C ALA A 34 5.88 0.51 -3.67
N ASP A 35 6.79 0.13 -4.55
CA ASP A 35 7.19 -1.27 -4.74
C ASP A 35 8.48 -1.30 -5.55
N PRO A 36 9.58 -1.80 -4.97
CA PRO A 36 10.88 -1.80 -5.68
C PRO A 36 10.93 -2.79 -6.85
N TYR A 37 9.97 -3.68 -6.95
CA TYR A 37 9.98 -4.70 -7.99
C TYR A 37 8.93 -4.48 -9.08
N SER A 38 8.19 -3.39 -9.01
CA SER A 38 7.12 -3.14 -9.96
C SER A 38 7.54 -2.12 -11.01
N ASP A 39 7.01 -2.27 -12.22
CA ASP A 39 7.17 -1.25 -13.26
C ASP A 39 6.00 -0.26 -13.27
N PHE A 40 5.05 -0.42 -12.35
CA PHE A 40 3.90 0.47 -12.20
C PHE A 40 3.08 0.62 -13.46
N GLN A 41 3.03 -0.44 -14.25
CA GLN A 41 2.28 -0.41 -15.50
C GLN A 41 0.80 -0.14 -15.22
N GLY A 42 0.24 0.81 -15.95
CA GLY A 42 -1.17 1.16 -15.79
C GLY A 42 -1.47 2.17 -14.71
N VAL A 43 -0.46 2.65 -14.00
CA VAL A 43 -0.65 3.65 -12.96
C VAL A 43 -0.50 5.04 -13.56
N GLU A 44 -1.53 5.88 -13.41
CA GLU A 44 -1.51 7.23 -13.93
C GLU A 44 -1.98 8.20 -12.86
N GLY A 45 -1.33 9.35 -12.79
CA GLY A 45 -1.74 10.40 -11.87
C GLY A 45 -1.44 10.12 -10.42
N VAL A 46 -0.60 9.14 -10.15
CA VAL A 46 -0.23 8.73 -8.80
C VAL A 46 1.28 8.64 -8.72
N ALA A 47 1.86 9.17 -7.65
CA ALA A 47 3.31 9.11 -7.49
C ALA A 47 3.77 7.67 -7.27
N CYS A 48 4.80 7.25 -7.99
CA CYS A 48 5.31 5.89 -7.92
C CYS A 48 6.72 5.90 -7.33
N TYR A 49 6.97 5.00 -6.39
CA TYR A 49 8.22 4.93 -5.66
C TYR A 49 8.82 3.54 -5.82
N GLY A 50 9.86 3.43 -6.62
CA GLY A 50 10.43 2.12 -6.94
C GLY A 50 11.94 2.03 -6.77
N ASP A 51 12.57 2.96 -6.09
CA ASP A 51 14.02 3.04 -5.99
C ASP A 51 14.56 2.29 -4.78
N GLY A 52 14.30 1.00 -4.70
CA GLY A 52 14.82 0.18 -3.61
C GLY A 52 13.77 -0.11 -2.56
N GLU A 53 14.14 -0.94 -1.62
CA GLU A 53 13.19 -1.46 -0.64
C GLU A 53 12.73 -0.40 0.35
N ASP A 54 13.48 0.69 0.49
CA ASP A 54 13.12 1.76 1.40
C ASP A 54 12.37 2.89 0.72
N SER A 55 12.02 2.72 -0.55
CA SER A 55 11.33 3.78 -1.29
C SER A 55 9.98 4.14 -0.67
N TYR A 56 9.35 3.19 0.03
CA TYR A 56 8.08 3.49 0.68
C TYR A 56 8.24 4.55 1.78
N LEU A 57 9.42 4.67 2.37
CA LEU A 57 9.66 5.70 3.38
C LEU A 57 9.55 7.10 2.78
N ALA A 58 10.14 7.28 1.59
CA ALA A 58 10.02 8.55 0.89
C ALA A 58 8.56 8.85 0.56
N MET A 59 7.81 7.83 0.14
CA MET A 59 6.40 8.02 -0.15
C MET A 59 5.63 8.49 1.08
N LEU A 60 5.86 7.85 2.22
CA LEU A 60 5.16 8.22 3.45
C LEU A 60 5.48 9.64 3.85
N ASP A 61 6.75 10.03 3.72
CA ASP A 61 7.16 11.37 4.13
C ASP A 61 6.69 12.45 3.17
N GLU A 62 6.66 12.17 1.87
CA GLU A 62 6.30 13.16 0.87
C GLU A 62 4.80 13.29 0.70
N GLN A 63 4.09 12.16 0.66
CA GLN A 63 2.65 12.19 0.38
C GLN A 63 1.80 12.31 1.64
N LYS A 64 2.35 11.93 2.77
CA LYS A 64 1.67 11.99 4.07
C LYS A 64 0.28 11.40 4.01
N PRO A 65 0.16 10.12 3.60
CA PRO A 65 -1.16 9.52 3.48
C PRO A 65 -1.79 9.31 4.85
N GLU A 66 -3.11 9.26 4.86
CA GLU A 66 -3.87 8.98 6.08
C GLU A 66 -4.16 7.49 6.23
N LEU A 67 -4.23 6.78 5.11
CA LEU A 67 -4.49 5.34 5.10
C LEU A 67 -3.50 4.67 4.16
N VAL A 68 -2.91 3.57 4.62
CA VAL A 68 -1.94 2.82 3.82
C VAL A 68 -2.36 1.36 3.75
N PHE A 69 -2.50 0.85 2.53
CA PHE A 69 -2.72 -0.57 2.30
C PHE A 69 -1.38 -1.25 2.13
N ILE A 70 -1.12 -2.30 2.90
CA ILE A 70 0.14 -3.03 2.84
C ILE A 70 -0.12 -4.41 2.29
N THR A 71 0.42 -4.69 1.09
CA THR A 71 0.23 -5.98 0.43
C THR A 71 1.55 -6.66 0.13
N THR A 72 2.61 -6.26 0.81
CA THR A 72 3.93 -6.86 0.66
C THR A 72 3.97 -8.23 1.33
N PRO A 73 5.05 -9.02 1.11
CA PRO A 73 5.15 -10.32 1.76
C PRO A 73 5.02 -10.21 3.27
N TRP A 74 4.46 -11.25 3.87
CA TRP A 74 4.13 -11.25 5.28
C TRP A 74 5.28 -10.82 6.17
N ILE A 75 6.50 -11.27 5.83
CA ILE A 75 7.65 -10.99 6.68
C ILE A 75 7.96 -9.49 6.75
N LEU A 76 7.52 -8.71 5.78
CA LEU A 76 7.74 -7.27 5.76
C LEU A 76 6.61 -6.47 6.39
N HIS A 77 5.48 -7.11 6.69
CA HIS A 77 4.30 -6.40 7.17
C HIS A 77 4.57 -5.61 8.44
N VAL A 78 5.28 -6.22 9.40
CA VAL A 78 5.48 -5.57 10.68
C VAL A 78 6.29 -4.30 10.53
N SER A 79 7.42 -4.37 9.80
CA SER A 79 8.26 -3.19 9.66
C SER A 79 7.54 -2.10 8.87
N HIS A 80 6.83 -2.47 7.81
CA HIS A 80 6.08 -1.49 7.03
C HIS A 80 4.99 -0.84 7.87
N ALA A 81 4.25 -1.65 8.63
CA ALA A 81 3.18 -1.13 9.47
C ALA A 81 3.71 -0.21 10.55
N MET A 82 4.85 -0.55 11.14
CA MET A 82 5.41 0.28 12.20
C MET A 82 5.83 1.65 11.69
N GLU A 83 6.40 1.71 10.48
CA GLU A 83 6.76 3.00 9.92
C GLU A 83 5.53 3.84 9.62
N CYS A 84 4.43 3.19 9.19
CA CYS A 84 3.18 3.91 8.99
C CYS A 84 2.62 4.45 10.29
N VAL A 85 2.63 3.62 11.34
CA VAL A 85 2.12 4.03 12.64
C VAL A 85 2.93 5.18 13.21
N ARG A 86 4.25 5.15 13.03
CA ARG A 86 5.09 6.26 13.47
C ARG A 86 4.68 7.59 12.85
N ARG A 87 4.13 7.54 11.65
CA ARG A 87 3.71 8.73 10.91
C ARG A 87 2.22 8.98 11.05
N HIS A 88 1.58 8.28 12.00
CA HIS A 88 0.16 8.45 12.30
C HIS A 88 -0.75 8.08 11.15
N CYS A 89 -0.34 7.12 10.32
CA CYS A 89 -1.18 6.59 9.27
C CYS A 89 -2.02 5.44 9.81
N HIS A 90 -3.24 5.33 9.31
CA HIS A 90 -4.02 4.11 9.53
C HIS A 90 -3.53 3.04 8.57
N VAL A 91 -3.56 1.79 8.98
CA VAL A 91 -2.97 0.71 8.20
C VAL A 91 -4.02 -0.36 7.94
N ALA A 92 -4.12 -0.79 6.68
CA ALA A 92 -4.94 -1.93 6.29
C ALA A 92 -4.00 -3.01 5.76
N LEU A 93 -3.96 -4.14 6.44
CA LEU A 93 -3.08 -5.23 6.07
C LEU A 93 -3.84 -6.27 5.28
N GLU A 94 -3.21 -6.77 4.23
CA GLU A 94 -3.74 -7.91 3.50
C GLU A 94 -3.41 -9.16 4.30
N ILE A 95 -4.42 -9.80 4.84
CA ILE A 95 -4.23 -11.04 5.57
C ILE A 95 -4.36 -12.17 4.58
N LYS A 96 -3.32 -12.94 4.47
CA LYS A 96 -3.38 -14.11 3.63
C LYS A 96 -4.37 -15.09 4.22
N GLY A 97 -5.34 -15.31 3.52
CA GLY A 97 -6.40 -16.17 3.96
C GLY A 97 -5.90 -17.41 4.61
N GLY A 98 -5.88 -17.19 4.90
CA GLY A 98 -5.89 -17.81 5.28
C GLY A 98 -5.02 -18.24 5.85
N LEU A 99 -4.48 -18.08 6.26
CA LEU A 99 -3.84 -18.34 6.70
C LEU A 99 -4.04 -19.07 7.20
N TYR A 100 -4.55 -19.18 6.84
CA TYR A 100 -5.09 -19.70 6.86
C TYR A 100 -5.44 -20.50 6.68
N THR A 101 -5.71 -21.07 6.85
CA THR A 101 -6.19 -21.76 6.54
C THR A 101 -6.02 -22.52 6.09
N ASP A 102 -5.90 -22.88 6.06
CA ASP A 102 -5.80 -23.44 5.48
C ASP A 102 -5.06 -23.69 5.39
N GLU A 103 -4.68 -23.55 5.72
CA GLU A 103 -4.30 -23.41 5.58
C GLU A 103 -3.94 -23.21 6.18
N TYR A 104 -4.16 -23.19 6.77
CA TYR A 104 -4.35 -22.91 7.20
C TYR A 104 -4.61 -23.43 7.48
N GLN A 105 -4.68 -24.01 7.48
CA GLN A 105 -5.16 -24.43 7.51
C GLN A 105 -5.21 -24.77 7.46
#